data_4e5ef4cf3cdcadb39008f602491c387a
#
_entry.id   4e5ef4cf3cdcadb39008f602491c387a
#
_cell.length_a   1.000
_cell.length_b   1.000
_cell.length_c   1.000
_cell.angle_alpha   90.00
_cell.angle_beta   90.00
_cell.angle_gamma   90.00
#
_symmetry.space_group_name_H-M   'P 1'
#
loop_
_entity.id
_entity.type
_entity.pdbx_description
1 polymer ?
#
loop_
_entity_poly.entity_id
_entity_poly.type
_entity_poly.pdbx_seq_one_letter_code
_entity_poly.pdbx_strand_id
1 'polypeptide(L)'
;MEISCFMAMNHPTCTFARPKYAIAFLFFVLACLYFSPLSVPYKGAYPLAFLTLCSLRYSCWPMTLAMFFSALGDWMGICHNFWAQMGAFAMAHVAYLYYFGCTCRKERTRDKIGWKLGGVALYGVLAGGLIVLHVQGVLQIGVSVYVLLILAMCALAWMQKNRYYAWGAWLFVFSDTVLAWNKFVSPIEYVGYFIMVPYYLGQLILFVQSVGRKKNSGID
;
A
#
# COMPACT_ATOMS: atom_id res chain seq x y z
N MET A 1 28.41 -1.87 46.09
CA MET A 1 28.80 -1.32 44.77
C MET A 1 27.82 -1.94 43.71
N GLU A 2 26.50 -1.72 43.88
CA GLU A 2 25.41 -2.30 43.06
C GLU A 2 24.20 -1.36 43.01
N ILE A 3 24.37 -0.09 42.61
CA ILE A 3 23.24 0.86 42.46
C ILE A 3 23.30 1.60 41.10
N SER A 4 24.15 1.18 40.16
CA SER A 4 24.29 1.90 38.87
C SER A 4 23.67 1.23 37.63
N CYS A 5 22.95 0.11 37.78
CA CYS A 5 22.39 -0.61 36.64
C CYS A 5 20.87 -0.48 36.46
N PHE A 6 20.17 0.31 37.29
CA PHE A 6 18.69 0.39 37.28
C PHE A 6 18.11 1.65 36.61
N MET A 7 18.94 2.52 36.03
CA MET A 7 18.46 3.77 35.40
C MET A 7 18.57 3.82 33.86
N ALA A 8 18.79 2.70 33.18
CA ALA A 8 18.88 2.68 31.71
C ALA A 8 17.69 2.01 30.99
N MET A 9 16.58 1.77 31.68
CA MET A 9 15.37 1.18 31.10
C MET A 9 14.20 2.17 31.04
N ASN A 10 14.40 3.38 30.53
CA ASN A 10 13.26 4.28 30.29
C ASN A 10 13.35 4.98 28.94
N HIS A 11 12.37 4.61 28.09
CA HIS A 11 11.76 5.34 26.98
C HIS A 11 12.49 5.51 25.63
N PRO A 12 12.41 4.50 24.74
CA PRO A 12 12.48 4.78 23.30
C PRO A 12 11.10 4.91 22.63
N THR A 13 9.97 4.69 23.32
CA THR A 13 8.66 4.60 22.67
C THR A 13 7.92 5.93 22.45
N CYS A 14 8.27 6.98 23.19
CA CYS A 14 7.52 8.24 23.16
C CYS A 14 7.93 9.20 22.04
N THR A 15 9.15 9.11 21.51
CA THR A 15 9.69 10.05 20.51
C THR A 15 9.20 9.77 19.08
N PHE A 16 8.78 8.54 18.76
CA PHE A 16 8.29 8.18 17.43
C PHE A 16 6.76 8.27 17.26
N ALA A 17 6.00 8.40 18.33
CA ALA A 17 4.54 8.51 18.24
C ALA A 17 4.08 9.88 17.69
N ARG A 18 4.73 10.96 18.09
CA ARG A 18 4.36 12.32 17.66
C ARG A 18 4.41 12.55 16.14
N PRO A 19 5.49 12.19 15.41
CA PRO A 19 5.51 12.39 13.97
C PRO A 19 4.46 11.56 13.22
N LYS A 20 4.10 10.36 13.68
CA LYS A 20 3.08 9.52 13.03
C LYS A 20 1.71 10.20 12.99
N TYR A 21 1.28 10.81 14.08
CA TYR A 21 -0.01 11.50 14.14
C TYR A 21 -0.03 12.78 13.30
N ALA A 22 1.05 13.54 13.31
CA ALA A 22 1.17 14.72 12.47
C ALA A 22 1.15 14.38 10.97
N ILE A 23 1.88 13.33 10.59
CA ILE A 23 1.88 12.83 9.21
C ILE A 23 0.49 12.33 8.83
N ALA A 24 -0.17 11.54 9.68
CA ALA A 24 -1.51 11.04 9.41
C ALA A 24 -2.53 12.18 9.27
N PHE A 25 -2.44 13.20 10.10
CA PHE A 25 -3.32 14.38 10.02
C PHE A 25 -3.11 15.16 8.72
N LEU A 26 -1.87 15.49 8.36
CA LEU A 26 -1.57 16.19 7.10
C LEU A 26 -1.96 15.37 5.87
N PHE A 27 -1.70 14.08 5.91
CA PHE A 27 -2.15 13.16 4.84
C PHE A 27 -3.68 13.20 4.70
N PHE A 28 -4.41 13.15 5.81
CA PHE A 28 -5.87 13.21 5.81
C PHE A 28 -6.39 14.52 5.20
N VAL A 29 -5.76 15.66 5.54
CA VAL A 29 -6.10 16.97 4.94
C VAL A 29 -5.89 16.94 3.42
N LEU A 30 -4.77 16.39 2.94
CA LEU A 30 -4.48 16.25 1.51
C LEU A 30 -5.46 15.27 0.82
N ALA A 31 -5.83 14.19 1.49
CA ALA A 31 -6.83 13.26 0.97
C ALA A 31 -8.23 13.92 0.87
N CYS A 32 -8.61 14.74 1.86
CA CYS A 32 -9.86 15.52 1.80
C CYS A 32 -9.85 16.55 0.66
N LEU A 33 -8.68 17.10 0.32
CA LEU A 33 -8.55 18.01 -0.81
C LEU A 33 -8.96 17.34 -2.14
N TYR A 34 -8.69 16.04 -2.31
CA TYR A 34 -9.13 15.29 -3.49
C TYR A 34 -10.66 15.36 -3.67
N PHE A 35 -11.42 15.21 -2.59
CA PHE A 35 -12.89 15.24 -2.62
C PHE A 35 -13.49 16.65 -2.60
N SER A 36 -12.66 17.68 -2.42
CA SER A 36 -13.14 19.06 -2.40
C SER A 36 -13.51 19.54 -3.81
N PRO A 37 -14.44 20.49 -3.94
CA PRO A 37 -14.81 21.09 -5.22
C PRO A 37 -13.72 22.02 -5.78
N LEU A 38 -12.60 22.21 -5.07
CA LEU A 38 -11.51 23.09 -5.49
C LEU A 38 -10.83 22.58 -6.75
N SER A 39 -10.66 23.44 -7.73
CA SER A 39 -9.97 23.15 -8.99
C SER A 39 -8.45 23.21 -8.80
N VAL A 40 -7.92 22.30 -8.02
CA VAL A 40 -6.46 22.16 -7.82
C VAL A 40 -5.93 21.09 -8.77
N PRO A 41 -5.00 21.41 -9.67
CA PRO A 41 -4.45 20.43 -10.60
C PRO A 41 -3.75 19.30 -9.85
N TYR A 42 -3.85 18.09 -10.37
CA TYR A 42 -3.16 16.90 -9.86
C TYR A 42 -3.40 16.56 -8.37
N LYS A 43 -4.46 17.08 -7.75
CA LYS A 43 -4.76 16.92 -6.31
C LYS A 43 -4.84 15.45 -5.85
N GLY A 44 -5.13 14.51 -6.74
CA GLY A 44 -5.15 13.08 -6.42
C GLY A 44 -3.78 12.47 -6.10
N ALA A 45 -2.70 13.04 -6.63
CA ALA A 45 -1.34 12.54 -6.39
C ALA A 45 -0.68 13.13 -5.12
N TYR A 46 -1.19 14.22 -4.58
CA TYR A 46 -0.56 14.91 -3.44
C TYR A 46 -0.43 14.05 -2.17
N PRO A 47 -1.45 13.25 -1.75
CA PRO A 47 -1.31 12.44 -0.56
C PRO A 47 -0.13 11.48 -0.65
N LEU A 48 0.04 10.80 -1.78
CA LEU A 48 1.13 9.82 -1.96
C LEU A 48 2.48 10.48 -2.17
N ALA A 49 2.54 11.63 -2.86
CA ALA A 49 3.76 12.43 -2.96
C ALA A 49 4.23 12.88 -1.56
N PHE A 50 3.32 13.30 -0.69
CA PHE A 50 3.62 13.65 0.70
C PHE A 50 4.14 12.43 1.49
N LEU A 51 3.49 11.26 1.39
CA LEU A 51 4.00 10.03 2.04
C LEU A 51 5.37 9.62 1.50
N THR A 52 5.63 9.81 0.21
CA THR A 52 6.95 9.56 -0.38
C THR A 52 8.03 10.39 0.30
N LEU A 53 7.82 11.70 0.44
CA LEU A 53 8.74 12.60 1.14
C LEU A 53 8.94 12.20 2.62
N CYS A 54 7.85 11.88 3.31
CA CYS A 54 7.93 11.40 4.69
C CYS A 54 8.69 10.07 4.79
N SER A 55 8.54 9.18 3.82
CA SER A 55 9.17 7.85 3.83
C SER A 55 10.69 7.93 3.70
N LEU A 56 11.24 8.91 2.98
CA LEU A 56 12.68 9.17 2.91
C LEU A 56 13.31 9.37 4.30
N ARG A 57 12.55 9.98 5.22
CA ARG A 57 13.05 10.29 6.57
C ARG A 57 12.73 9.22 7.61
N TYR A 58 11.55 8.59 7.50
CA TYR A 58 10.98 7.78 8.58
C TYR A 58 10.86 6.30 8.27
N SER A 59 11.07 5.86 7.02
CA SER A 59 10.90 4.47 6.61
C SER A 59 12.15 3.93 5.90
N CYS A 60 12.12 2.66 5.48
CA CYS A 60 13.19 2.01 4.71
C CYS A 60 12.98 2.21 3.20
N TRP A 61 14.04 2.05 2.41
CA TRP A 61 14.04 2.32 0.98
C TRP A 61 12.97 1.54 0.16
N PRO A 62 12.62 0.25 0.46
CA PRO A 62 11.60 -0.43 -0.33
C PRO A 62 10.22 0.20 -0.14
N MET A 63 9.91 0.65 1.09
CA MET A 63 8.66 1.37 1.36
C MET A 63 8.66 2.74 0.66
N THR A 64 9.79 3.42 0.61
CA THR A 64 9.93 4.69 -0.12
C THR A 64 9.67 4.48 -1.61
N LEU A 65 10.24 3.43 -2.22
CA LEU A 65 9.96 3.10 -3.61
C LEU A 65 8.48 2.76 -3.85
N ALA A 66 7.86 2.01 -2.93
CA ALA A 66 6.44 1.69 -3.03
C ALA A 66 5.57 2.96 -3.02
N MET A 67 5.83 3.90 -2.10
CA MET A 67 5.11 5.18 -2.04
C MET A 67 5.37 6.04 -3.28
N PHE A 68 6.62 6.10 -3.76
CA PHE A 68 7.00 6.84 -4.95
C PHE A 68 6.29 6.33 -6.21
N PHE A 69 6.33 5.03 -6.45
CA PHE A 69 5.66 4.45 -7.60
C PHE A 69 4.14 4.53 -7.50
N SER A 70 3.57 4.50 -6.29
CA SER A 70 2.15 4.77 -6.08
C SER A 70 1.78 6.20 -6.44
N ALA A 71 2.57 7.20 -6.01
CA ALA A 71 2.37 8.60 -6.39
C ALA A 71 2.50 8.82 -7.89
N LEU A 72 3.45 8.13 -8.54
CA LEU A 72 3.62 8.16 -9.99
C LEU A 72 2.41 7.54 -10.70
N GLY A 73 1.87 6.43 -10.17
CA GLY A 73 0.66 5.80 -10.67
C GLY A 73 -0.55 6.72 -10.60
N ASP A 74 -0.72 7.42 -9.47
CA ASP A 74 -1.78 8.42 -9.31
C ASP A 74 -1.64 9.55 -10.35
N TRP A 75 -0.43 10.06 -10.54
CA TRP A 75 -0.18 11.09 -11.56
C TRP A 75 -0.51 10.58 -12.96
N MET A 76 -0.02 9.39 -13.34
CA MET A 76 -0.30 8.83 -14.66
C MET A 76 -1.79 8.57 -14.88
N GLY A 77 -2.52 8.20 -13.83
CA GLY A 77 -3.98 8.06 -13.86
C GLY A 77 -4.69 9.39 -14.15
N ILE A 78 -4.24 10.49 -13.52
CA ILE A 78 -4.76 11.84 -13.78
C ILE A 78 -4.44 12.29 -15.22
N CYS A 79 -3.27 11.89 -15.75
CA CYS A 79 -2.89 12.14 -17.14
C CYS A 79 -3.59 11.20 -18.13
N HIS A 80 -4.55 10.39 -17.70
CA HIS A 80 -5.29 9.41 -18.51
C HIS A 80 -4.39 8.38 -19.24
N ASN A 81 -3.16 8.17 -18.77
CA ASN A 81 -2.25 7.18 -19.30
C ASN A 81 -2.33 5.87 -18.50
N PHE A 82 -3.30 5.03 -18.86
CA PHE A 82 -3.57 3.79 -18.15
C PHE A 82 -2.39 2.80 -18.14
N TRP A 83 -1.64 2.68 -19.24
CA TRP A 83 -0.49 1.78 -19.30
C TRP A 83 0.61 2.20 -18.34
N ALA A 84 0.94 3.49 -18.30
CA ALA A 84 1.92 4.02 -17.37
C ALA A 84 1.43 3.94 -15.92
N GLN A 85 0.13 4.18 -15.67
CA GLN A 85 -0.49 4.01 -14.37
C GLN A 85 -0.36 2.57 -13.86
N MET A 86 -0.78 1.60 -14.66
CA MET A 86 -0.70 0.17 -14.33
C MET A 86 0.76 -0.27 -14.10
N GLY A 87 1.68 0.18 -14.96
CA GLY A 87 3.12 -0.12 -14.81
C GLY A 87 3.71 0.47 -13.52
N ALA A 88 3.37 1.71 -13.18
CA ALA A 88 3.82 2.34 -11.95
C ALA A 88 3.29 1.61 -10.71
N PHE A 89 2.00 1.28 -10.65
CA PHE A 89 1.45 0.49 -9.55
C PHE A 89 2.02 -0.93 -9.49
N ALA A 90 2.29 -1.57 -10.63
CA ALA A 90 2.99 -2.86 -10.63
C ALA A 90 4.37 -2.76 -9.97
N MET A 91 5.14 -1.71 -10.26
CA MET A 91 6.41 -1.45 -9.58
C MET A 91 6.25 -1.17 -8.09
N ALA A 92 5.18 -0.47 -7.68
CA ALA A 92 4.86 -0.30 -6.27
C ALA A 92 4.62 -1.66 -5.59
N HIS A 93 3.87 -2.58 -6.23
CA HIS A 93 3.64 -3.92 -5.69
C HIS A 93 4.93 -4.75 -5.61
N VAL A 94 5.84 -4.65 -6.57
CA VAL A 94 7.16 -5.28 -6.49
C VAL A 94 7.95 -4.76 -5.29
N ALA A 95 7.93 -3.45 -5.05
CA ALA A 95 8.59 -2.86 -3.88
C ALA A 95 7.96 -3.32 -2.55
N TYR A 96 6.63 -3.43 -2.47
CA TYR A 96 5.94 -4.03 -1.33
C TYR A 96 6.27 -5.50 -1.14
N LEU A 97 6.30 -6.30 -2.22
CA LEU A 97 6.69 -7.72 -2.17
C LEU A 97 8.09 -7.87 -1.58
N TYR A 98 9.04 -7.05 -2.01
CA TYR A 98 10.38 -7.05 -1.46
C TYR A 98 10.37 -6.68 0.03
N TYR A 99 9.67 -5.60 0.41
CA TYR A 99 9.54 -5.16 1.80
C TYR A 99 8.97 -6.27 2.70
N PHE A 100 7.84 -6.85 2.31
CA PHE A 100 7.20 -7.91 3.08
C PHE A 100 8.01 -9.20 3.09
N GLY A 101 8.66 -9.57 1.99
CA GLY A 101 9.53 -10.73 1.92
C GLY A 101 10.72 -10.65 2.87
N CYS A 102 11.39 -9.49 2.93
CA CYS A 102 12.48 -9.26 3.88
C CYS A 102 11.99 -9.28 5.33
N THR A 103 10.81 -8.72 5.61
CA THR A 103 10.23 -8.70 6.96
C THR A 103 9.78 -10.09 7.40
N CYS A 104 9.17 -10.89 6.53
CA CYS A 104 8.79 -12.28 6.83
C CYS A 104 9.98 -13.16 7.18
N ARG A 105 11.11 -13.00 6.50
CA ARG A 105 12.34 -13.76 6.81
C ARG A 105 12.87 -13.48 8.22
N LYS A 106 12.70 -12.26 8.72
CA LYS A 106 13.14 -11.87 10.07
C LYS A 106 12.18 -12.27 11.18
N GLU A 107 10.88 -12.13 10.93
CA GLU A 107 9.84 -12.32 11.94
C GLU A 107 9.16 -13.70 11.82
N ARG A 108 9.88 -14.78 11.62
CA ARG A 108 9.40 -16.17 11.43
C ARG A 108 8.04 -16.44 12.11
N THR A 109 6.93 -16.13 11.41
CA THR A 109 5.59 -16.38 11.89
C THR A 109 5.16 -17.79 11.49
N ARG A 110 4.82 -18.60 12.49
CA ARG A 110 4.45 -20.01 12.35
C ARG A 110 2.95 -20.25 12.53
N ASP A 111 2.13 -19.22 12.42
CA ASP A 111 0.68 -19.35 12.60
C ASP A 111 0.00 -20.04 11.41
N LYS A 112 -1.16 -20.63 11.67
CA LYS A 112 -2.04 -21.30 10.69
C LYS A 112 -2.41 -20.34 9.53
N ILE A 113 -1.51 -20.18 8.56
CA ILE A 113 -1.62 -19.22 7.46
C ILE A 113 -2.49 -19.76 6.33
N GLY A 114 -2.65 -21.10 6.22
CA GLY A 114 -3.25 -21.76 5.06
C GLY A 114 -4.63 -21.23 4.68
N TRP A 115 -5.55 -21.06 5.63
CA TRP A 115 -6.89 -20.57 5.34
C TRP A 115 -6.92 -19.10 4.87
N LYS A 116 -6.00 -18.28 5.35
CA LYS A 116 -5.86 -16.88 4.94
C LYS A 116 -5.38 -16.77 3.50
N LEU A 117 -4.38 -17.58 3.15
CA LEU A 117 -3.89 -17.69 1.76
C LEU A 117 -4.97 -18.25 0.84
N GLY A 118 -5.74 -19.24 1.32
CA GLY A 118 -6.92 -19.76 0.61
C GLY A 118 -7.94 -18.66 0.31
N GLY A 119 -8.21 -17.77 1.27
CA GLY A 119 -9.10 -16.62 1.05
C GLY A 119 -8.59 -15.63 0.01
N VAL A 120 -7.29 -15.30 0.03
CA VAL A 120 -6.66 -14.43 -1.00
C VAL A 120 -6.72 -15.10 -2.37
N ALA A 121 -6.40 -16.39 -2.46
CA ALA A 121 -6.46 -17.15 -3.71
C ALA A 121 -7.90 -17.24 -4.26
N LEU A 122 -8.87 -17.54 -3.41
CA LEU A 122 -10.29 -17.58 -3.81
C LEU A 122 -10.77 -16.23 -4.34
N TYR A 123 -10.44 -15.14 -3.65
CA TYR A 123 -10.75 -13.79 -4.12
C TYR A 123 -10.11 -13.50 -5.47
N GLY A 124 -8.84 -13.88 -5.65
CA GLY A 124 -8.12 -13.71 -6.93
C GLY A 124 -8.77 -14.47 -8.09
N VAL A 125 -9.22 -15.70 -7.84
CA VAL A 125 -9.93 -16.50 -8.85
C VAL A 125 -11.29 -15.88 -9.19
N LEU A 126 -12.05 -15.45 -8.19
CA LEU A 126 -13.39 -14.92 -8.41
C LEU A 126 -13.35 -13.50 -8.99
N ALA A 127 -12.75 -12.54 -8.30
CA ALA A 127 -12.75 -11.15 -8.75
C ALA A 127 -11.71 -10.89 -9.85
N GLY A 128 -10.46 -11.34 -9.65
CA GLY A 128 -9.39 -11.19 -10.64
C GLY A 128 -9.65 -11.96 -11.91
N GLY A 129 -10.12 -13.21 -11.81
CA GLY A 129 -10.49 -14.05 -12.95
C GLY A 129 -11.61 -13.43 -13.79
N LEU A 130 -12.69 -12.93 -13.13
CA LEU A 130 -13.78 -12.25 -13.84
C LEU A 130 -13.28 -11.01 -14.59
N ILE A 131 -12.43 -10.18 -13.99
CA ILE A 131 -11.86 -9.01 -14.66
C ILE A 131 -11.03 -9.42 -15.88
N VAL A 132 -10.14 -10.41 -15.73
CA VAL A 132 -9.26 -10.88 -16.82
C VAL A 132 -10.06 -11.41 -17.99
N LEU A 133 -11.20 -12.07 -17.77
CA LEU A 133 -12.09 -12.57 -18.83
C LEU A 133 -12.74 -11.44 -19.65
N HIS A 134 -12.87 -10.22 -19.11
CA HIS A 134 -13.42 -9.07 -19.83
C HIS A 134 -12.35 -8.24 -20.56
N VAL A 135 -11.07 -8.60 -20.42
CA VAL A 135 -9.96 -7.92 -21.09
C VAL A 135 -9.46 -8.76 -22.25
N GLN A 136 -9.06 -8.12 -23.36
CA GLN A 136 -8.61 -8.82 -24.56
C GLN A 136 -7.21 -8.36 -25.01
N GLY A 137 -6.54 -9.19 -25.79
CA GLY A 137 -5.27 -8.88 -26.42
C GLY A 137 -4.10 -8.75 -25.42
N VAL A 138 -3.13 -7.91 -25.77
CA VAL A 138 -1.91 -7.70 -24.97
C VAL A 138 -2.24 -7.17 -23.57
N LEU A 139 -3.33 -6.39 -23.42
CA LEU A 139 -3.76 -5.85 -22.15
C LEU A 139 -4.18 -6.94 -21.16
N GLN A 140 -4.75 -8.04 -21.65
CA GLN A 140 -5.12 -9.19 -20.82
C GLN A 140 -3.90 -9.78 -20.10
N ILE A 141 -2.77 -9.88 -20.80
CA ILE A 141 -1.51 -10.36 -20.20
C ILE A 141 -1.05 -9.39 -19.11
N GLY A 142 -1.05 -8.09 -19.41
CA GLY A 142 -0.66 -7.05 -18.44
C GLY A 142 -1.52 -7.07 -17.18
N VAL A 143 -2.84 -7.13 -17.34
CA VAL A 143 -3.80 -7.19 -16.22
C VAL A 143 -3.63 -8.50 -15.43
N SER A 144 -3.39 -9.65 -16.10
CA SER A 144 -3.16 -10.93 -15.42
C SER A 144 -1.91 -10.88 -14.54
N VAL A 145 -0.80 -10.36 -15.06
CA VAL A 145 0.44 -10.18 -14.29
C VAL A 145 0.22 -9.22 -13.11
N TYR A 146 -0.52 -8.14 -13.34
CA TYR A 146 -0.86 -7.16 -12.29
C TYR A 146 -1.68 -7.80 -11.16
N VAL A 147 -2.71 -8.58 -11.50
CA VAL A 147 -3.53 -9.32 -10.52
C VAL A 147 -2.67 -10.26 -9.70
N LEU A 148 -1.76 -11.01 -10.32
CA LEU A 148 -0.85 -11.90 -9.59
C LEU A 148 0.07 -11.13 -8.64
N LEU A 149 0.62 -9.98 -9.06
CA LEU A 149 1.49 -9.15 -8.21
C LEU A 149 0.76 -8.62 -6.98
N ILE A 150 -0.45 -8.06 -7.14
CA ILE A 150 -1.20 -7.51 -6.02
C ILE A 150 -1.68 -8.59 -5.05
N LEU A 151 -2.09 -9.75 -5.54
CA LEU A 151 -2.47 -10.89 -4.69
C LEU A 151 -1.27 -11.47 -3.94
N ALA A 152 -0.11 -11.59 -4.59
CA ALA A 152 1.13 -12.00 -3.93
C ALA A 152 1.54 -11.01 -2.84
N MET A 153 1.43 -9.71 -3.10
CA MET A 153 1.66 -8.66 -2.10
C MET A 153 0.70 -8.80 -0.91
N CYS A 154 -0.59 -9.01 -1.17
CA CYS A 154 -1.60 -9.22 -0.13
C CYS A 154 -1.31 -10.49 0.69
N ALA A 155 -0.94 -11.59 0.04
CA ALA A 155 -0.56 -12.83 0.70
C ALA A 155 0.63 -12.64 1.65
N LEU A 156 1.71 -11.98 1.19
CA LEU A 156 2.87 -11.68 2.04
C LEU A 156 2.53 -10.71 3.19
N ALA A 157 1.61 -9.76 2.96
CA ALA A 157 1.13 -8.87 4.02
C ALA A 157 0.38 -9.66 5.11
N TRP A 158 -0.40 -10.69 4.75
CA TRP A 158 -1.06 -11.59 5.70
C TRP A 158 -0.08 -12.45 6.50
N MET A 159 1.09 -12.72 5.96
CA MET A 159 2.17 -13.46 6.65
C MET A 159 2.90 -12.60 7.68
N GLN A 160 2.69 -11.29 7.71
CA GLN A 160 3.32 -10.42 8.69
C GLN A 160 2.73 -10.64 10.09
N LYS A 161 3.57 -10.52 11.13
CA LYS A 161 3.12 -10.55 12.53
C LYS A 161 2.13 -9.42 12.84
N ASN A 162 2.33 -8.26 12.24
CA ASN A 162 1.46 -7.11 12.40
C ASN A 162 0.29 -7.16 11.42
N ARG A 163 -0.92 -7.42 11.92
CA ARG A 163 -2.16 -7.55 11.14
C ARG A 163 -2.57 -6.29 10.38
N TYR A 164 -2.10 -5.12 10.79
CA TYR A 164 -2.41 -3.89 10.08
C TYR A 164 -1.86 -3.87 8.65
N TYR A 165 -0.75 -4.57 8.37
CA TYR A 165 -0.26 -4.73 6.99
C TYR A 165 -1.26 -5.49 6.11
N ALA A 166 -1.90 -6.53 6.65
CA ALA A 166 -2.92 -7.27 5.93
C ALA A 166 -4.14 -6.39 5.60
N TRP A 167 -4.60 -5.61 6.56
CA TRP A 167 -5.72 -4.69 6.33
C TRP A 167 -5.37 -3.62 5.30
N GLY A 168 -4.19 -3.00 5.39
CA GLY A 168 -3.73 -2.02 4.39
C GLY A 168 -3.65 -2.63 2.99
N ALA A 169 -3.10 -3.85 2.87
CA ALA A 169 -3.03 -4.56 1.60
C ALA A 169 -4.41 -4.91 1.04
N TRP A 170 -5.36 -5.36 1.86
CA TRP A 170 -6.73 -5.64 1.43
C TRP A 170 -7.46 -4.40 0.92
N LEU A 171 -7.32 -3.27 1.60
CA LEU A 171 -7.91 -2.00 1.15
C LEU A 171 -7.35 -1.60 -0.22
N PHE A 172 -6.05 -1.85 -0.45
CA PHE A 172 -5.43 -1.60 -1.75
C PHE A 172 -6.00 -2.55 -2.82
N VAL A 173 -6.03 -3.87 -2.54
CA VAL A 173 -6.63 -4.86 -3.46
C VAL A 173 -8.07 -4.52 -3.81
N PHE A 174 -8.87 -4.11 -2.82
CA PHE A 174 -10.27 -3.70 -3.04
C PHE A 174 -10.35 -2.49 -3.97
N SER A 175 -9.57 -1.45 -3.71
CA SER A 175 -9.50 -0.25 -4.55
C SER A 175 -9.19 -0.58 -6.01
N ASP A 176 -8.15 -1.38 -6.23
CA ASP A 176 -7.72 -1.75 -7.58
C ASP A 176 -8.73 -2.66 -8.28
N THR A 177 -9.43 -3.50 -7.52
CA THR A 177 -10.53 -4.31 -8.07
C THR A 177 -11.66 -3.42 -8.55
N VAL A 178 -12.05 -2.41 -7.77
CA VAL A 178 -13.09 -1.43 -8.18
C VAL A 178 -12.65 -0.65 -9.41
N LEU A 179 -11.38 -0.21 -9.45
CA LEU A 179 -10.82 0.51 -10.60
C LEU A 179 -10.87 -0.36 -11.87
N ALA A 180 -10.41 -1.61 -11.77
CA ALA A 180 -10.38 -2.53 -12.90
C ALA A 180 -11.80 -2.93 -13.32
N TRP A 181 -12.72 -3.14 -12.37
CA TRP A 181 -14.12 -3.42 -12.65
C TRP A 181 -14.79 -2.28 -13.42
N ASN A 182 -14.63 -1.06 -12.92
CA ASN A 182 -15.17 0.14 -13.57
C ASN A 182 -14.62 0.33 -14.99
N LYS A 183 -13.38 -0.07 -15.21
CA LYS A 183 -12.72 0.10 -16.52
C LYS A 183 -13.07 -0.98 -17.53
N PHE A 184 -13.22 -2.25 -17.10
CA PHE A 184 -13.27 -3.39 -17.98
C PHE A 184 -14.60 -4.16 -17.97
N VAL A 185 -15.37 -4.05 -16.88
CA VAL A 185 -16.61 -4.83 -16.72
C VAL A 185 -17.83 -3.96 -16.86
N SER A 186 -18.03 -2.99 -15.97
CA SER A 186 -19.15 -2.06 -16.03
C SER A 186 -18.87 -0.78 -15.23
N PRO A 187 -19.38 0.39 -15.70
CA PRO A 187 -19.25 1.64 -14.98
C PRO A 187 -19.93 1.58 -13.60
N ILE A 188 -19.30 2.22 -12.61
CA ILE A 188 -19.78 2.32 -11.23
C ILE A 188 -20.06 3.78 -10.92
N GLU A 189 -21.25 4.07 -10.39
CA GLU A 189 -21.58 5.41 -9.91
C GLU A 189 -20.68 5.79 -8.73
N TYR A 190 -20.28 7.06 -8.68
CA TYR A 190 -19.39 7.58 -7.62
C TYR A 190 -18.10 6.79 -7.43
N VAL A 191 -17.60 6.15 -8.48
CA VAL A 191 -16.43 5.27 -8.47
C VAL A 191 -15.20 5.88 -7.79
N GLY A 192 -15.01 7.21 -7.91
CA GLY A 192 -13.91 7.92 -7.27
C GLY A 192 -13.84 7.71 -5.75
N TYR A 193 -15.00 7.65 -5.06
CA TYR A 193 -15.04 7.38 -3.62
C TYR A 193 -14.66 5.92 -3.31
N PHE A 194 -15.20 4.97 -4.08
CA PHE A 194 -14.92 3.54 -3.89
C PHE A 194 -13.48 3.16 -4.21
N ILE A 195 -12.80 3.91 -5.05
CA ILE A 195 -11.36 3.73 -5.34
C ILE A 195 -10.52 4.48 -4.30
N MET A 196 -10.69 5.80 -4.18
CA MET A 196 -9.71 6.62 -3.49
C MET A 196 -9.79 6.53 -1.96
N VAL A 197 -10.97 6.31 -1.37
CA VAL A 197 -11.08 6.18 0.09
C VAL A 197 -10.33 4.94 0.59
N PRO A 198 -10.60 3.70 0.11
CA PRO A 198 -9.86 2.53 0.55
C PRO A 198 -8.39 2.58 0.15
N TYR A 199 -8.05 3.14 -1.01
CA TYR A 199 -6.68 3.33 -1.46
C TYR A 199 -5.87 4.20 -0.48
N TYR A 200 -6.33 5.41 -0.18
CA TYR A 200 -5.65 6.30 0.73
C TYR A 200 -5.53 5.73 2.14
N LEU A 201 -6.59 5.11 2.66
CA LEU A 201 -6.55 4.44 3.96
C LEU A 201 -5.54 3.28 3.97
N GLY A 202 -5.55 2.47 2.93
CA GLY A 202 -4.60 1.36 2.76
C GLY A 202 -3.14 1.85 2.76
N GLN A 203 -2.84 2.85 1.95
CA GLN A 203 -1.51 3.45 1.84
C GLN A 203 -1.04 4.08 3.16
N LEU A 204 -1.92 4.82 3.84
CA LEU A 204 -1.59 5.40 5.15
C LEU A 204 -1.29 4.30 6.19
N ILE A 205 -2.10 3.25 6.25
CA ILE A 205 -1.87 2.12 7.16
C ILE A 205 -0.52 1.48 6.86
N LEU A 206 -0.22 1.14 5.60
CA LEU A 206 1.04 0.51 5.21
C LEU A 206 2.24 1.38 5.59
N PHE A 207 2.16 2.69 5.32
CA PHE A 207 3.20 3.64 5.68
C PHE A 207 3.41 3.74 7.18
N VAL A 208 2.35 3.99 7.97
CA VAL A 208 2.43 4.19 9.43
C VAL A 208 3.04 2.97 10.13
N GLN A 209 2.76 1.75 9.65
CA GLN A 209 3.35 0.53 10.20
C GLN A 209 4.84 0.37 9.84
N SER A 210 5.32 1.03 8.80
CA SER A 210 6.74 0.99 8.40
C SER A 210 7.62 2.01 9.13
N VAL A 211 7.01 3.04 9.74
CA VAL A 211 7.74 4.11 10.44
C VAL A 211 8.50 3.56 11.64
N GLY A 212 9.79 3.91 11.72
CA GLY A 212 10.69 3.47 12.80
C GLY A 212 11.40 2.14 12.53
N ARG A 213 11.08 1.42 11.45
CA ARG A 213 11.78 0.17 11.07
C ARG A 213 13.15 0.42 10.42
N LYS A 214 13.45 1.65 9.99
CA LYS A 214 14.75 2.02 9.40
C LYS A 214 15.95 1.69 10.30
N LYS A 215 15.78 1.83 11.61
CA LYS A 215 16.86 1.65 12.60
C LYS A 215 17.19 0.19 12.94
N ASN A 216 16.29 -0.75 12.63
CA ASN A 216 16.40 -2.16 13.06
C ASN A 216 16.56 -3.14 11.88
N SER A 217 16.55 -2.66 10.64
CA SER A 217 16.35 -3.58 9.51
C SER A 217 17.64 -4.09 8.87
N GLY A 218 18.79 -3.43 9.02
CA GLY A 218 20.01 -3.87 8.31
C GLY A 218 19.77 -4.09 6.80
N ILE A 219 18.83 -3.35 6.23
CA ILE A 219 18.48 -3.31 4.81
C ILE A 219 18.93 -1.92 4.33
N ASP A 220 20.24 -1.68 4.44
CA ASP A 220 20.90 -0.53 3.83
C ASP A 220 21.57 -0.98 2.54
#